data_ff584a51d31b7e9a5c2afead06afa358
#
_entry.id   ff584a51d31b7e9a5c2afead06afa358
#
_cell.length_a   1.000
_cell.length_b   1.000
_cell.length_c   1.000
_cell.angle_alpha   90.00
_cell.angle_beta   90.00
_cell.angle_gamma   90.00
#
_symmetry.space_group_name_H-M   'P 1'
#
loop_
_entity.id
_entity.type
_entity.pdbx_description
1 polymer ?
#
loop_
_entity_poly.entity_id
_entity_poly.type
_entity_poly.pdbx_seq_one_letter_code
_entity_poly.pdbx_strand_id
1 'polypeptide(L)'
;MNDIYDLLIIGGGPAGLSASIYAGRAKLNTLIIEKSEIGGQVNKTFDISNYPGAKNSNGPKLMSEMREQAEDFGVSFISAEVTEVYLEGEVKTLKTDKGEVKGRSVIIATGASPRKLGFKGEDEFTGRGVAYCSTCDGQFFEGLEVFVIGAGFAAAEEAIFLTKFASKVTVIAREPEFTCAKSIADKVLSHPKIEVKFNTEILEANGEDMVNYAKFINNKTGETFEYHAKKEDNAFGIFVFVGYAPKSNLFKNILDLDKFGYILTNENMETNIDGIYVAGDLRPKQLRQIVTAVADGAIAATTAERYVIELKDKLGIKEDTYSPKKPVKENKIIENNSLGNVSRKSSLLNDSLRNQLKGILEKFENKITLVSIVDESNAKSIELKDLILDIADLGEKISTEIYKVGENLDIETKINANKYPVVALLDKENNYSGVKFHGVPGGHELNSFILAMYNLAGPGQQIPEETLNNINEISNSTNIKVCVSLSCHLCPDVVVSAQKIAINNKNIESEMIDISNFKEIKDKFKVMSVPAIIVNDEKIYFGAKKIDEIINLIK
;
A
#
# COMPACT_ATOMS: atom_id res chain seq x y z
N MET A 1 23.57 -15.80 21.40
CA MET A 1 23.30 -14.84 22.48
C MET A 1 22.08 -14.06 22.06
N ASN A 2 21.04 -14.06 22.87
CA ASN A 2 19.86 -13.22 22.56
C ASN A 2 20.25 -11.78 22.86
N ASP A 3 20.58 -11.00 21.84
CA ASP A 3 20.93 -9.60 22.00
C ASP A 3 19.69 -8.84 22.53
N ILE A 4 19.86 -8.14 23.65
CA ILE A 4 18.81 -7.29 24.21
C ILE A 4 18.92 -5.92 23.51
N TYR A 5 17.87 -5.55 22.78
CA TYR A 5 17.77 -4.23 22.17
C TYR A 5 17.60 -3.14 23.22
N ASP A 6 18.05 -1.94 22.93
CA ASP A 6 17.77 -0.77 23.76
C ASP A 6 16.30 -0.36 23.61
N LEU A 7 15.79 -0.42 22.38
CA LEU A 7 14.43 -0.03 22.04
C LEU A 7 13.81 -1.00 21.04
N LEU A 8 12.62 -1.48 21.34
CA LEU A 8 11.73 -2.19 20.42
C LEU A 8 10.61 -1.25 19.99
N ILE A 9 10.26 -1.25 18.70
CA ILE A 9 9.16 -0.46 18.16
C ILE A 9 8.18 -1.40 17.49
N ILE A 10 6.92 -1.41 17.95
CA ILE A 10 5.84 -2.23 17.38
C ILE A 10 5.02 -1.37 16.42
N GLY A 11 5.18 -1.61 15.12
CA GLY A 11 4.50 -0.89 14.04
C GLY A 11 5.42 0.04 13.26
N GLY A 12 5.44 -0.14 11.94
CA GLY A 12 6.28 0.58 10.97
C GLY A 12 5.55 1.71 10.25
N GLY A 13 4.49 2.29 10.83
CA GLY A 13 3.85 3.50 10.32
C GLY A 13 4.65 4.78 10.61
N PRO A 14 4.11 5.97 10.27
CA PRO A 14 4.84 7.25 10.43
C PRO A 14 5.34 7.50 11.86
N ALA A 15 4.58 7.09 12.88
CA ALA A 15 4.99 7.23 14.28
C ALA A 15 6.21 6.34 14.61
N GLY A 16 6.15 5.06 14.20
CA GLY A 16 7.26 4.12 14.42
C GLY A 16 8.52 4.49 13.63
N LEU A 17 8.36 4.91 12.38
CA LEU A 17 9.46 5.37 11.54
C LEU A 17 10.12 6.63 12.12
N SER A 18 9.32 7.61 12.54
CA SER A 18 9.86 8.80 13.21
C SER A 18 10.59 8.44 14.50
N ALA A 19 9.99 7.60 15.34
CA ALA A 19 10.63 7.13 16.57
C ALA A 19 11.97 6.44 16.27
N SER A 20 12.03 5.61 15.25
CA SER A 20 13.25 4.89 14.88
C SER A 20 14.36 5.80 14.38
N ILE A 21 14.03 6.85 13.62
CA ILE A 21 14.98 7.86 13.16
C ILE A 21 15.62 8.56 14.37
N TYR A 22 14.81 8.99 15.34
CA TYR A 22 15.31 9.66 16.53
C TYR A 22 16.14 8.71 17.41
N ALA A 23 15.68 7.48 17.61
CA ALA A 23 16.40 6.45 18.36
C ALA A 23 17.74 6.07 17.70
N GLY A 24 17.75 5.88 16.38
CA GLY A 24 18.99 5.59 15.62
C GLY A 24 20.01 6.74 15.69
N ARG A 25 19.53 8.00 15.60
CA ARG A 25 20.40 9.18 15.80
C ARG A 25 20.99 9.24 17.21
N ALA A 26 20.22 8.84 18.22
CA ALA A 26 20.67 8.68 19.60
C ALA A 26 21.57 7.45 19.81
N LYS A 27 21.84 6.67 18.75
CA LYS A 27 22.65 5.44 18.77
C LYS A 27 22.09 4.33 19.67
N LEU A 28 20.79 4.33 19.90
CA LEU A 28 20.13 3.20 20.55
C LEU A 28 20.11 2.00 19.60
N ASN A 29 20.45 0.81 20.10
CA ASN A 29 20.24 -0.44 19.39
C ASN A 29 18.73 -0.69 19.24
N THR A 30 18.18 -0.38 18.07
CA THR A 30 16.73 -0.28 17.83
C THR A 30 16.26 -1.30 16.80
N LEU A 31 15.13 -1.96 17.10
CA LEU A 31 14.44 -2.88 16.21
C LEU A 31 12.99 -2.44 15.97
N ILE A 32 12.59 -2.28 14.72
CA ILE A 32 11.18 -2.17 14.32
C ILE A 32 10.62 -3.55 13.97
N ILE A 33 9.42 -3.83 14.48
CA ILE A 33 8.66 -5.04 14.21
C ILE A 33 7.37 -4.63 13.51
N GLU A 34 7.19 -5.02 12.26
CA GLU A 34 5.99 -4.76 11.47
C GLU A 34 5.49 -6.05 10.82
N LYS A 35 4.20 -6.35 10.96
CA LYS A 35 3.61 -7.56 10.40
C LYS A 35 3.28 -7.46 8.92
N SER A 36 3.05 -6.24 8.46
CA SER A 36 2.69 -5.92 7.08
C SER A 36 3.84 -5.15 6.42
N GLU A 37 3.55 -4.41 5.37
CA GLU A 37 4.51 -3.49 4.79
C GLU A 37 4.76 -2.29 5.69
N ILE A 38 6.02 -1.86 5.72
CA ILE A 38 6.44 -0.61 6.37
C ILE A 38 5.71 0.57 5.73
N GLY A 39 5.14 1.46 6.55
CA GLY A 39 4.39 2.64 6.12
C GLY A 39 2.95 2.69 6.67
N GLY A 40 2.39 1.54 7.02
CA GLY A 40 1.06 1.44 7.64
C GLY A 40 -0.06 2.01 6.77
N GLN A 41 -1.00 2.77 7.36
CA GLN A 41 -2.13 3.35 6.62
C GLN A 41 -1.72 4.36 5.55
N VAL A 42 -0.55 4.98 5.70
CA VAL A 42 -0.07 6.01 4.76
C VAL A 42 0.21 5.44 3.38
N ASN A 43 0.62 4.17 3.27
CA ASN A 43 0.83 3.51 1.98
C ASN A 43 -0.43 3.50 1.09
N LYS A 44 -1.61 3.67 1.66
CA LYS A 44 -2.89 3.74 0.93
C LYS A 44 -3.20 5.15 0.42
N THR A 45 -2.40 6.15 0.75
CA THR A 45 -2.65 7.55 0.38
C THR A 45 -1.93 7.88 -0.92
N PHE A 46 -2.69 8.18 -1.97
CA PHE A 46 -2.15 8.45 -3.30
C PHE A 46 -1.49 9.83 -3.41
N ASP A 47 -2.02 10.85 -2.73
CA ASP A 47 -1.49 12.21 -2.75
C ASP A 47 -1.37 12.76 -1.32
N ILE A 48 -0.20 13.31 -0.99
CA ILE A 48 0.07 13.95 0.29
C ILE A 48 0.40 15.42 0.03
N SER A 49 -0.58 16.28 0.28
CA SER A 49 -0.46 17.74 0.09
C SER A 49 -0.29 18.50 1.42
N ASN A 50 -0.47 17.82 2.57
CA ASN A 50 -0.54 18.45 3.89
C ASN A 50 0.60 18.04 4.85
N TYR A 51 1.65 17.37 4.37
CA TYR A 51 2.82 17.08 5.18
C TYR A 51 3.91 18.13 4.93
N PRO A 52 4.28 18.94 5.96
CA PRO A 52 5.27 20.00 5.80
C PRO A 52 6.61 19.47 5.33
N GLY A 53 7.17 20.09 4.29
CA GLY A 53 8.46 19.71 3.73
C GLY A 53 8.41 18.64 2.62
N ALA A 54 7.28 17.95 2.43
CA ALA A 54 7.08 17.00 1.32
C ALA A 54 6.09 17.57 0.31
N LYS A 55 6.60 18.25 -0.71
CA LYS A 55 5.79 18.79 -1.80
C LYS A 55 5.63 17.73 -2.90
N ASN A 56 4.40 17.51 -3.37
CA ASN A 56 4.07 16.52 -4.41
C ASN A 56 4.57 15.11 -4.07
N SER A 57 4.22 14.61 -2.88
CA SER A 57 4.56 13.27 -2.42
C SER A 57 3.33 12.39 -2.37
N ASN A 58 3.56 11.09 -2.38
CA ASN A 58 2.53 10.09 -2.08
C ASN A 58 2.92 9.27 -0.85
N GLY A 59 1.99 8.47 -0.35
CA GLY A 59 2.21 7.71 0.87
C GLY A 59 3.38 6.76 0.79
N PRO A 60 3.43 5.85 -0.20
CA PRO A 60 4.54 4.90 -0.34
C PRO A 60 5.91 5.58 -0.44
N LYS A 61 6.01 6.65 -1.24
CA LYS A 61 7.27 7.40 -1.40
C LYS A 61 7.73 8.01 -0.08
N LEU A 62 6.85 8.73 0.63
CA LEU A 62 7.19 9.36 1.90
C LEU A 62 7.61 8.32 2.94
N MET A 63 6.92 7.18 3.00
CA MET A 63 7.25 6.11 3.94
C MET A 63 8.56 5.41 3.59
N SER A 64 8.87 5.22 2.31
CA SER A 64 10.17 4.70 1.85
C SER A 64 11.32 5.64 2.25
N GLU A 65 11.17 6.93 2.01
CA GLU A 65 12.18 7.94 2.38
C GLU A 65 12.43 7.95 3.91
N MET A 66 11.36 7.86 4.73
CA MET A 66 11.48 7.78 6.18
C MET A 66 12.14 6.47 6.64
N ARG A 67 11.85 5.35 5.98
CA ARG A 67 12.48 4.06 6.24
C ARG A 67 13.98 4.10 5.92
N GLU A 68 14.34 4.58 4.74
CA GLU A 68 15.74 4.73 4.31
C GLU A 68 16.53 5.61 5.29
N GLN A 69 15.92 6.70 5.76
CA GLN A 69 16.50 7.56 6.76
C GLN A 69 16.76 6.81 8.09
N ALA A 70 15.84 5.95 8.54
CA ALA A 70 16.03 5.13 9.72
C ALA A 70 17.13 4.08 9.54
N GLU A 71 17.18 3.43 8.36
CA GLU A 71 18.24 2.46 8.01
C GLU A 71 19.62 3.13 7.94
N ASP A 72 19.73 4.34 7.43
CA ASP A 72 20.98 5.14 7.42
C ASP A 72 21.51 5.40 8.84
N PHE A 73 20.64 5.44 9.85
CA PHE A 73 21.03 5.53 11.27
C PHE A 73 21.22 4.17 11.95
N GLY A 74 21.18 3.07 11.20
CA GLY A 74 21.49 1.72 11.68
C GLY A 74 20.34 1.01 12.39
N VAL A 75 19.10 1.45 12.20
CA VAL A 75 17.91 0.77 12.73
C VAL A 75 17.66 -0.54 12.00
N SER A 76 17.35 -1.59 12.75
CA SER A 76 16.99 -2.89 12.22
C SER A 76 15.48 -3.04 12.04
N PHE A 77 15.06 -3.82 11.02
CA PHE A 77 13.67 -4.09 10.71
C PHE A 77 13.42 -5.59 10.62
N ILE A 78 12.32 -6.07 11.19
CA ILE A 78 11.83 -7.43 10.96
C ILE A 78 10.36 -7.42 10.54
N SER A 79 10.04 -8.24 9.56
CA SER A 79 8.64 -8.52 9.21
C SER A 79 8.17 -9.67 10.08
N ALA A 80 7.39 -9.36 11.14
CA ALA A 80 6.85 -10.33 12.07
C ALA A 80 5.60 -9.78 12.77
N GLU A 81 4.69 -10.64 13.20
CA GLU A 81 3.54 -10.28 14.00
C GLU A 81 3.81 -10.50 15.49
N VAL A 82 3.67 -9.44 16.30
CA VAL A 82 3.74 -9.57 17.76
C VAL A 82 2.43 -10.20 18.24
N THR A 83 2.52 -11.35 18.90
CA THR A 83 1.38 -12.13 19.37
C THR A 83 1.16 -12.04 20.87
N GLU A 84 2.22 -11.85 21.65
CA GLU A 84 2.16 -11.67 23.11
C GLU A 84 3.19 -10.66 23.56
N VAL A 85 2.91 -9.98 24.65
CA VAL A 85 3.81 -8.98 25.25
C VAL A 85 3.95 -9.17 26.76
N TYR A 86 5.19 -9.04 27.25
CA TYR A 86 5.54 -9.04 28.66
C TYR A 86 6.31 -7.74 28.92
N LEU A 87 5.62 -6.74 29.50
CA LEU A 87 6.07 -5.36 29.54
C LEU A 87 6.61 -4.91 30.90
N GLU A 88 6.52 -5.74 31.92
CA GLU A 88 7.04 -5.45 33.26
C GLU A 88 8.53 -5.77 33.40
N GLY A 89 9.19 -5.15 34.38
CA GLY A 89 10.61 -5.36 34.69
C GLY A 89 11.56 -4.58 33.78
N GLU A 90 12.85 -4.80 33.96
CA GLU A 90 13.95 -4.07 33.28
C GLU A 90 14.18 -4.54 31.83
N VAL A 91 13.77 -5.76 31.51
CA VAL A 91 13.81 -6.34 30.17
C VAL A 91 12.40 -6.74 29.75
N LYS A 92 11.92 -6.09 28.71
CA LYS A 92 10.63 -6.36 28.08
C LYS A 92 10.79 -7.50 27.07
N THR A 93 9.81 -8.38 26.98
CA THR A 93 9.83 -9.50 26.03
C THR A 93 8.61 -9.43 25.12
N LEU A 94 8.83 -9.47 23.81
CA LEU A 94 7.79 -9.57 22.79
C LEU A 94 7.90 -10.95 22.12
N LYS A 95 6.81 -11.72 22.12
CA LYS A 95 6.71 -12.93 21.31
C LYS A 95 6.17 -12.58 19.93
N THR A 96 6.79 -13.11 18.92
CA THR A 96 6.37 -12.96 17.54
C THR A 96 6.13 -14.33 16.90
N ASP A 97 5.48 -14.36 15.76
CA ASP A 97 5.35 -15.55 14.91
C ASP A 97 6.69 -16.13 14.43
N LYS A 98 7.80 -15.37 14.61
CA LYS A 98 9.17 -15.76 14.23
C LYS A 98 10.12 -15.96 15.42
N GLY A 99 9.60 -15.95 16.65
CA GLY A 99 10.39 -16.13 17.87
C GLY A 99 10.28 -14.95 18.83
N GLU A 100 11.09 -14.98 19.89
CA GLU A 100 11.10 -13.95 20.93
C GLU A 100 12.15 -12.88 20.66
N VAL A 101 11.80 -11.62 20.93
CA VAL A 101 12.71 -10.48 20.93
C VAL A 101 12.64 -9.77 22.28
N LYS A 102 13.79 -9.27 22.75
CA LYS A 102 13.94 -8.64 24.08
C LYS A 102 14.50 -7.23 23.94
N GLY A 103 13.97 -6.31 24.72
CA GLY A 103 14.43 -4.93 24.75
C GLY A 103 14.27 -4.29 26.13
N ARG A 104 14.95 -3.17 26.36
CA ARG A 104 14.87 -2.42 27.62
C ARG A 104 13.66 -1.50 27.64
N SER A 105 13.23 -1.05 26.48
CA SER A 105 12.12 -0.13 26.29
C SER A 105 11.30 -0.53 25.06
N VAL A 106 10.01 -0.14 25.04
CA VAL A 106 9.10 -0.44 23.92
C VAL A 106 8.29 0.81 23.56
N ILE A 107 8.26 1.13 22.26
CA ILE A 107 7.29 2.09 21.70
C ILE A 107 6.23 1.32 20.92
N ILE A 108 4.97 1.55 21.27
CA ILE A 108 3.81 0.94 20.62
C ILE A 108 3.26 1.96 19.62
N ALA A 109 3.35 1.64 18.34
CA ALA A 109 2.96 2.50 17.22
C ALA A 109 2.06 1.75 16.22
N THR A 110 1.19 0.85 16.71
CA THR A 110 0.32 -0.02 15.90
C THR A 110 -0.83 0.72 15.22
N GLY A 111 -1.09 1.97 15.61
CA GLY A 111 -2.05 2.86 14.96
C GLY A 111 -3.51 2.49 15.16
N ALA A 112 -4.35 2.94 14.22
CA ALA A 112 -5.79 2.68 14.19
C ALA A 112 -6.24 2.27 12.79
N SER A 113 -7.40 1.63 12.68
CA SER A 113 -8.03 1.28 11.39
C SER A 113 -9.43 1.89 11.30
N PRO A 114 -9.94 2.19 10.11
CA PRO A 114 -11.34 2.59 9.94
C PRO A 114 -12.27 1.56 10.59
N ARG A 115 -13.32 2.06 11.24
CA ARG A 115 -14.38 1.21 11.78
C ARG A 115 -15.29 0.76 10.66
N LYS A 116 -15.61 -0.53 10.66
CA LYS A 116 -16.68 -1.08 9.83
C LYS A 116 -18.01 -0.96 10.57
N LEU A 117 -19.08 -0.73 9.82
CA LEU A 117 -20.44 -0.67 10.36
C LEU A 117 -21.09 -2.06 10.45
N GLY A 118 -20.68 -2.99 9.58
CA GLY A 118 -21.24 -4.34 9.51
C GLY A 118 -22.56 -4.43 8.76
N PHE A 119 -22.89 -3.45 7.90
CA PHE A 119 -24.06 -3.58 7.03
C PHE A 119 -23.86 -4.66 5.97
N LYS A 120 -24.94 -5.26 5.50
CA LYS A 120 -24.85 -6.32 4.49
C LYS A 120 -24.22 -5.79 3.21
N GLY A 121 -23.21 -6.50 2.69
CA GLY A 121 -22.42 -6.11 1.52
C GLY A 121 -21.23 -5.21 1.78
N GLU A 122 -21.02 -4.71 3.02
CA GLU A 122 -19.88 -3.81 3.32
C GLU A 122 -18.52 -4.45 2.97
N ASP A 123 -18.30 -5.68 3.42
CA ASP A 123 -17.04 -6.39 3.15
C ASP A 123 -16.94 -6.83 1.70
N GLU A 124 -18.02 -7.32 1.13
CA GLU A 124 -18.09 -7.80 -0.24
C GLU A 124 -17.75 -6.71 -1.25
N PHE A 125 -18.27 -5.50 -1.03
CA PHE A 125 -18.09 -4.37 -1.95
C PHE A 125 -16.97 -3.41 -1.53
N THR A 126 -16.17 -3.75 -0.52
CA THR A 126 -14.96 -2.97 -0.21
C THR A 126 -14.00 -2.98 -1.40
N GLY A 127 -13.67 -1.78 -1.92
CA GLY A 127 -12.90 -1.58 -3.16
C GLY A 127 -13.71 -1.76 -4.45
N ARG A 128 -15.01 -2.07 -4.33
CA ARG A 128 -15.96 -2.20 -5.43
C ARG A 128 -17.20 -1.29 -5.24
N GLY A 129 -16.96 -0.09 -4.73
CA GLY A 129 -18.00 0.89 -4.44
C GLY A 129 -18.08 1.29 -2.98
N VAL A 130 -17.69 0.42 -2.03
CA VAL A 130 -17.52 0.77 -0.62
C VAL A 130 -16.08 1.17 -0.35
N ALA A 131 -15.87 2.36 0.22
CA ALA A 131 -14.55 2.96 0.46
C ALA A 131 -14.44 3.62 1.85
N TYR A 132 -13.21 3.79 2.33
CA TYR A 132 -12.91 4.38 3.64
C TYR A 132 -11.92 5.56 3.56
N CYS A 133 -11.57 5.98 2.34
CA CYS A 133 -10.61 7.05 2.09
C CYS A 133 -11.05 7.87 0.87
N SER A 134 -11.50 9.10 1.07
CA SER A 134 -11.89 9.97 -0.06
C SER A 134 -10.72 10.38 -0.93
N THR A 135 -9.57 10.63 -0.32
CA THR A 135 -8.35 11.04 -1.04
C THR A 135 -7.82 9.90 -1.92
N CYS A 136 -7.98 8.64 -1.47
CA CYS A 136 -7.53 7.47 -2.22
C CYS A 136 -8.48 7.10 -3.36
N ASP A 137 -9.78 7.14 -3.08
CA ASP A 137 -10.80 6.51 -3.92
C ASP A 137 -11.72 7.52 -4.61
N GLY A 138 -11.76 8.78 -4.15
CA GLY A 138 -12.73 9.79 -4.62
C GLY A 138 -12.69 10.04 -6.14
N GLN A 139 -11.50 10.02 -6.73
CA GLN A 139 -11.33 10.21 -8.17
C GLN A 139 -11.95 9.10 -9.05
N PHE A 140 -12.17 7.89 -8.48
CA PHE A 140 -12.82 6.80 -9.21
C PHE A 140 -14.33 7.01 -9.37
N PHE A 141 -14.88 7.94 -8.60
CA PHE A 141 -16.31 8.30 -8.63
C PHE A 141 -16.54 9.68 -9.31
N GLU A 142 -15.65 10.08 -10.21
CA GLU A 142 -15.81 11.32 -10.97
C GLU A 142 -17.08 11.28 -11.83
N GLY A 143 -17.95 12.28 -11.64
CA GLY A 143 -19.25 12.37 -12.31
C GLY A 143 -20.37 11.51 -11.70
N LEU A 144 -20.06 10.55 -10.83
CA LEU A 144 -21.01 9.66 -10.18
C LEU A 144 -21.63 10.29 -8.92
N GLU A 145 -22.71 9.72 -8.43
CA GLU A 145 -23.24 10.04 -7.10
C GLU A 145 -22.49 9.24 -6.03
N VAL A 146 -22.31 9.84 -4.86
CA VAL A 146 -21.69 9.16 -3.70
C VAL A 146 -22.50 9.38 -2.43
N PHE A 147 -22.50 8.36 -1.57
CA PHE A 147 -23.03 8.42 -0.21
C PHE A 147 -21.87 8.51 0.77
N VAL A 148 -22.00 9.41 1.74
CA VAL A 148 -21.05 9.55 2.86
C VAL A 148 -21.76 9.10 4.13
N ILE A 149 -21.26 8.04 4.77
CA ILE A 149 -21.87 7.49 5.97
C ILE A 149 -21.14 8.03 7.20
N GLY A 150 -21.83 8.83 8.01
CA GLY A 150 -21.31 9.42 9.24
C GLY A 150 -21.82 10.85 9.46
N ALA A 151 -21.67 11.34 10.71
CA ALA A 151 -22.07 12.70 11.12
C ALA A 151 -20.96 13.46 11.87
N GLY A 152 -19.77 12.87 11.98
CA GLY A 152 -18.63 13.46 12.66
C GLY A 152 -17.84 14.43 11.78
N PHE A 153 -16.75 14.98 12.36
CA PHE A 153 -15.84 15.90 11.70
C PHE A 153 -15.30 15.33 10.37
N ALA A 154 -14.80 14.08 10.39
CA ALA A 154 -14.28 13.43 9.19
C ALA A 154 -15.35 13.30 8.09
N ALA A 155 -16.56 12.82 8.44
CA ALA A 155 -17.64 12.70 7.46
C ALA A 155 -18.00 14.04 6.81
N ALA A 156 -18.03 15.12 7.58
CA ALA A 156 -18.35 16.45 7.09
C ALA A 156 -17.26 17.01 6.15
N GLU A 157 -15.98 16.90 6.53
CA GLU A 157 -14.87 17.37 5.68
C GLU A 157 -14.75 16.54 4.41
N GLU A 158 -14.82 15.21 4.52
CA GLU A 158 -14.69 14.30 3.38
C GLU A 158 -15.89 14.41 2.42
N ALA A 159 -17.10 14.72 2.93
CA ALA A 159 -18.25 15.04 2.07
C ALA A 159 -17.96 16.28 1.21
N ILE A 160 -17.39 17.36 1.79
CA ILE A 160 -16.99 18.54 1.03
C ILE A 160 -15.90 18.19 0.02
N PHE A 161 -14.90 17.39 0.43
CA PHE A 161 -13.82 16.98 -0.47
C PHE A 161 -14.32 16.20 -1.68
N LEU A 162 -15.25 15.26 -1.47
CA LEU A 162 -15.82 14.44 -2.53
C LEU A 162 -16.61 15.24 -3.57
N THR A 163 -17.12 16.44 -3.24
CA THR A 163 -17.80 17.31 -4.22
C THR A 163 -16.90 17.78 -5.37
N LYS A 164 -15.57 17.64 -5.23
CA LYS A 164 -14.60 17.92 -6.30
C LYS A 164 -14.71 16.92 -7.46
N PHE A 165 -15.14 15.70 -7.17
CA PHE A 165 -15.24 14.59 -8.11
C PHE A 165 -16.69 14.24 -8.40
N ALA A 166 -17.46 13.99 -7.36
CA ALA A 166 -18.83 13.52 -7.47
C ALA A 166 -19.77 14.56 -8.09
N SER A 167 -20.76 14.08 -8.85
CA SER A 167 -21.86 14.91 -9.35
C SER A 167 -22.79 15.34 -8.22
N LYS A 168 -23.01 14.46 -7.22
CA LYS A 168 -23.79 14.69 -6.02
C LYS A 168 -23.22 13.88 -4.85
N VAL A 169 -23.27 14.46 -3.66
CA VAL A 169 -22.89 13.81 -2.39
C VAL A 169 -24.14 13.74 -1.50
N THR A 170 -24.47 12.55 -1.00
CA THR A 170 -25.56 12.40 -0.02
C THR A 170 -24.97 11.91 1.29
N VAL A 171 -25.03 12.75 2.34
CA VAL A 171 -24.59 12.38 3.68
C VAL A 171 -25.71 11.61 4.39
N ILE A 172 -25.38 10.42 4.89
CA ILE A 172 -26.26 9.55 5.66
C ILE A 172 -25.80 9.58 7.12
N ALA A 173 -26.56 10.23 7.97
CA ALA A 173 -26.24 10.43 9.37
C ALA A 173 -27.31 9.76 10.27
N ARG A 174 -26.91 8.82 11.12
CA ARG A 174 -27.81 8.20 12.08
C ARG A 174 -28.24 9.15 13.19
N GLU A 175 -27.45 10.20 13.44
CA GLU A 175 -27.70 11.27 14.39
C GLU A 175 -28.73 12.27 13.83
N PRO A 176 -29.43 13.04 14.72
CA PRO A 176 -30.38 14.06 14.28
C PRO A 176 -29.72 15.34 13.75
N GLU A 177 -28.41 15.49 13.97
CA GLU A 177 -27.59 16.62 13.52
C GLU A 177 -26.11 16.21 13.42
N PHE A 178 -25.28 17.05 12.82
CA PHE A 178 -23.84 16.84 12.82
C PHE A 178 -23.24 16.91 14.24
N THR A 179 -22.30 16.01 14.54
CA THR A 179 -21.58 15.98 15.83
C THR A 179 -20.22 16.73 15.76
N CYS A 180 -19.98 17.47 14.68
CA CYS A 180 -18.77 18.29 14.49
C CYS A 180 -19.03 19.76 14.81
N ALA A 181 -18.00 20.60 14.67
CA ALA A 181 -18.13 22.04 14.89
C ALA A 181 -19.16 22.65 13.92
N LYS A 182 -19.99 23.55 14.44
CA LYS A 182 -21.07 24.21 13.67
C LYS A 182 -20.58 24.85 12.38
N SER A 183 -19.41 25.50 12.41
CA SER A 183 -18.83 26.13 11.22
C SER A 183 -18.53 25.15 10.05
N ILE A 184 -18.32 23.88 10.36
CA ILE A 184 -18.12 22.83 9.36
C ILE A 184 -19.46 22.27 8.92
N ALA A 185 -20.35 21.98 9.88
CA ALA A 185 -21.71 21.55 9.59
C ALA A 185 -22.43 22.53 8.66
N ASP A 186 -22.33 23.85 8.92
CA ASP A 186 -22.95 24.89 8.11
C ASP A 186 -22.42 24.91 6.66
N LYS A 187 -21.13 24.61 6.46
CA LYS A 187 -20.53 24.48 5.11
C LYS A 187 -21.11 23.29 4.35
N VAL A 188 -21.31 22.15 5.01
CA VAL A 188 -21.93 20.97 4.41
C VAL A 188 -23.38 21.27 4.04
N LEU A 189 -24.16 21.81 4.99
CA LEU A 189 -25.58 22.11 4.80
C LEU A 189 -25.84 23.16 3.72
N SER A 190 -24.92 24.08 3.49
CA SER A 190 -25.05 25.14 2.47
C SER A 190 -24.47 24.74 1.11
N HIS A 191 -23.83 23.58 0.99
CA HIS A 191 -23.14 23.22 -0.24
C HIS A 191 -24.11 22.71 -1.33
N PRO A 192 -24.11 23.28 -2.56
CA PRO A 192 -25.12 22.99 -3.58
C PRO A 192 -25.12 21.55 -4.09
N LYS A 193 -24.01 20.81 -3.96
CA LYS A 193 -23.89 19.41 -4.35
C LYS A 193 -24.18 18.44 -3.21
N ILE A 194 -24.42 18.90 -1.97
CA ILE A 194 -24.58 18.03 -0.81
C ILE A 194 -26.03 18.01 -0.35
N GLU A 195 -26.58 16.80 -0.23
CA GLU A 195 -27.85 16.52 0.46
C GLU A 195 -27.52 15.80 1.79
N VAL A 196 -28.25 16.11 2.87
CA VAL A 196 -28.06 15.45 4.17
C VAL A 196 -29.35 14.77 4.59
N LYS A 197 -29.27 13.48 4.93
CA LYS A 197 -30.36 12.67 5.49
C LYS A 197 -29.99 12.29 6.93
N PHE A 198 -30.51 13.07 7.86
CA PHE A 198 -30.37 12.77 9.29
C PHE A 198 -31.30 11.64 9.72
N ASN A 199 -31.01 11.06 10.89
CA ASN A 199 -31.73 9.92 11.46
C ASN A 199 -31.81 8.73 10.50
N THR A 200 -30.78 8.54 9.68
CA THR A 200 -30.77 7.56 8.60
C THR A 200 -29.53 6.67 8.71
N GLU A 201 -29.73 5.38 8.55
CA GLU A 201 -28.67 4.37 8.56
C GLU A 201 -28.69 3.53 7.28
N ILE A 202 -27.53 3.03 6.87
CA ILE A 202 -27.43 2.06 5.78
C ILE A 202 -27.66 0.65 6.33
N LEU A 203 -28.49 -0.12 5.63
CA LEU A 203 -28.77 -1.53 5.97
C LEU A 203 -28.03 -2.50 5.04
N GLU A 204 -27.96 -2.15 3.76
CA GLU A 204 -27.44 -3.04 2.72
C GLU A 204 -26.84 -2.25 1.58
N ALA A 205 -25.74 -2.75 1.03
CA ALA A 205 -25.23 -2.43 -0.29
C ALA A 205 -25.19 -3.71 -1.12
N ASN A 206 -25.51 -3.62 -2.42
CA ASN A 206 -25.54 -4.75 -3.34
C ASN A 206 -25.19 -4.30 -4.76
N GLY A 207 -24.90 -5.25 -5.63
CA GLY A 207 -24.56 -5.02 -7.04
C GLY A 207 -24.00 -6.30 -7.66
N GLU A 208 -23.57 -6.20 -8.89
CA GLU A 208 -22.85 -7.28 -9.56
C GLU A 208 -21.32 -7.08 -9.38
N ASP A 209 -20.72 -6.32 -10.27
CA ASP A 209 -19.29 -6.00 -10.20
C ASP A 209 -18.99 -4.81 -9.25
N MET A 210 -19.86 -3.80 -9.24
CA MET A 210 -19.78 -2.61 -8.40
C MET A 210 -21.09 -2.40 -7.65
N VAL A 211 -21.04 -1.60 -6.58
CA VAL A 211 -22.28 -1.18 -5.88
C VAL A 211 -23.18 -0.41 -6.83
N ASN A 212 -24.39 -0.93 -7.04
CA ASN A 212 -25.45 -0.29 -7.82
C ASN A 212 -26.79 -0.21 -7.08
N TYR A 213 -26.87 -0.77 -5.88
CA TYR A 213 -28.03 -0.77 -5.00
C TYR A 213 -27.61 -0.50 -3.57
N ALA A 214 -28.40 0.30 -2.85
CA ALA A 214 -28.29 0.44 -1.41
C ALA A 214 -29.67 0.59 -0.77
N LYS A 215 -29.80 0.06 0.45
CA LYS A 215 -31.00 0.18 1.28
C LYS A 215 -30.70 0.92 2.57
N PHE A 216 -31.58 1.86 2.87
CA PHE A 216 -31.46 2.72 4.04
C PHE A 216 -32.72 2.63 4.91
N ILE A 217 -32.58 3.00 6.18
CA ILE A 217 -33.69 3.09 7.13
C ILE A 217 -33.63 4.42 7.88
N ASN A 218 -34.76 5.06 8.04
CA ASN A 218 -34.90 6.14 9.01
C ASN A 218 -35.08 5.52 10.41
N ASN A 219 -34.13 5.74 11.29
CA ASN A 219 -34.11 5.10 12.62
C ASN A 219 -35.13 5.69 13.62
N LYS A 220 -35.82 6.78 13.27
CA LYS A 220 -36.93 7.32 14.07
C LYS A 220 -38.31 6.83 13.61
N THR A 221 -38.54 6.77 12.31
CA THR A 221 -39.84 6.39 11.76
C THR A 221 -39.92 4.90 11.44
N GLY A 222 -38.77 4.23 11.24
CA GLY A 222 -38.70 2.85 10.75
C GLY A 222 -38.93 2.71 9.26
N GLU A 223 -39.16 3.81 8.55
CA GLU A 223 -39.36 3.79 7.09
C GLU A 223 -38.05 3.44 6.39
N THR A 224 -38.14 2.57 5.39
CA THR A 224 -37.01 2.21 4.55
C THR A 224 -37.15 2.81 3.17
N PHE A 225 -36.01 3.16 2.56
CA PHE A 225 -35.95 3.53 1.16
C PHE A 225 -34.75 2.86 0.47
N GLU A 226 -34.89 2.70 -0.83
CA GLU A 226 -33.90 2.05 -1.67
C GLU A 226 -33.33 3.05 -2.67
N TYR A 227 -32.08 2.90 -3.02
CA TYR A 227 -31.41 3.66 -4.04
C TYR A 227 -30.80 2.72 -5.06
N HIS A 228 -31.06 2.99 -6.33
CA HIS A 228 -30.44 2.29 -7.45
C HIS A 228 -29.61 3.27 -8.25
N ALA A 229 -28.45 2.82 -8.73
CA ALA A 229 -27.64 3.59 -9.65
C ALA A 229 -28.44 4.00 -10.89
N LYS A 230 -28.15 5.18 -11.42
CA LYS A 230 -28.72 5.59 -12.71
C LYS A 230 -28.29 4.63 -13.81
N LYS A 231 -29.17 4.40 -14.80
CA LYS A 231 -28.86 3.46 -15.89
C LYS A 231 -27.62 3.82 -16.69
N GLU A 232 -27.36 5.12 -16.84
CA GLU A 232 -26.16 5.63 -17.50
C GLU A 232 -24.86 5.42 -16.70
N ASP A 233 -24.96 5.39 -15.37
CA ASP A 233 -23.82 5.36 -14.45
C ASP A 233 -23.44 3.92 -14.03
N ASN A 234 -24.42 3.03 -13.93
CA ASN A 234 -24.33 1.63 -13.51
C ASN A 234 -23.73 1.39 -12.11
N ALA A 235 -23.25 2.41 -11.41
CA ALA A 235 -22.63 2.32 -10.10
C ALA A 235 -22.70 3.65 -9.34
N PHE A 236 -22.42 3.60 -8.03
CA PHE A 236 -22.20 4.75 -7.16
C PHE A 236 -21.23 4.39 -6.03
N GLY A 237 -20.74 5.42 -5.29
CA GLY A 237 -19.83 5.22 -4.16
C GLY A 237 -20.50 5.27 -2.80
N ILE A 238 -20.01 4.48 -1.85
CA ILE A 238 -20.36 4.56 -0.43
C ILE A 238 -19.07 4.76 0.37
N PHE A 239 -18.91 5.94 0.95
CA PHE A 239 -17.74 6.29 1.75
C PHE A 239 -18.09 6.25 3.24
N VAL A 240 -17.42 5.39 4.01
CA VAL A 240 -17.75 5.13 5.42
C VAL A 240 -16.79 5.88 6.34
N PHE A 241 -17.31 6.91 7.05
CA PHE A 241 -16.54 7.75 7.99
C PHE A 241 -17.18 7.75 9.39
N VAL A 242 -17.17 6.60 10.04
CA VAL A 242 -17.76 6.39 11.38
C VAL A 242 -16.70 6.28 12.48
N GLY A 243 -15.51 6.81 12.21
CA GLY A 243 -14.37 6.85 13.12
C GLY A 243 -13.39 5.71 12.89
N TYR A 244 -12.44 5.60 13.82
CA TYR A 244 -11.35 4.62 13.80
C TYR A 244 -11.42 3.73 15.04
N ALA A 245 -10.91 2.50 14.90
CA ALA A 245 -10.69 1.57 15.99
C ALA A 245 -9.18 1.46 16.25
N PRO A 246 -8.71 1.78 17.45
CA PRO A 246 -7.30 1.63 17.81
C PRO A 246 -6.92 0.14 17.83
N LYS A 247 -5.71 -0.17 17.34
CA LYS A 247 -5.15 -1.54 17.35
C LYS A 247 -4.50 -1.84 18.71
N SER A 248 -5.29 -1.77 19.78
CA SER A 248 -4.87 -1.91 21.18
C SER A 248 -5.20 -3.26 21.81
N ASN A 249 -5.82 -4.19 21.08
CA ASN A 249 -6.31 -5.46 21.65
C ASN A 249 -5.24 -6.25 22.40
N LEU A 250 -3.99 -6.24 21.90
CA LEU A 250 -2.86 -6.95 22.52
C LEU A 250 -2.48 -6.38 23.89
N PHE A 251 -2.81 -5.11 24.14
CA PHE A 251 -2.45 -4.36 25.36
C PHE A 251 -3.61 -4.21 26.33
N LYS A 252 -4.78 -4.72 25.97
CA LYS A 252 -5.97 -4.69 26.82
C LYS A 252 -5.68 -5.46 28.12
N ASN A 253 -6.01 -4.87 29.25
CA ASN A 253 -5.73 -5.36 30.60
C ASN A 253 -4.24 -5.28 31.03
N ILE A 254 -3.37 -4.69 30.24
CA ILE A 254 -1.96 -4.44 30.57
C ILE A 254 -1.74 -2.94 30.70
N LEU A 255 -2.26 -2.16 29.76
CA LEU A 255 -2.14 -0.70 29.72
C LEU A 255 -3.49 -0.04 29.97
N ASP A 256 -3.46 1.18 30.50
CA ASP A 256 -4.66 1.98 30.75
C ASP A 256 -5.25 2.47 29.42
N LEU A 257 -6.51 2.15 29.17
CA LEU A 257 -7.25 2.54 27.98
C LEU A 257 -8.41 3.49 28.32
N ASP A 258 -8.74 4.37 27.37
CA ASP A 258 -9.97 5.13 27.44
C ASP A 258 -11.20 4.25 27.07
N LYS A 259 -12.39 4.82 27.21
CA LYS A 259 -13.66 4.13 26.88
C LYS A 259 -13.81 3.74 25.41
N PHE A 260 -12.96 4.29 24.52
CA PHE A 260 -12.96 4.00 23.10
C PHE A 260 -11.84 3.00 22.70
N GLY A 261 -11.02 2.59 23.67
CA GLY A 261 -9.93 1.63 23.48
C GLY A 261 -8.60 2.25 23.08
N TYR A 262 -8.45 3.58 23.12
CA TYR A 262 -7.16 4.24 22.92
C TYR A 262 -6.32 4.14 24.20
N ILE A 263 -5.01 3.91 24.05
CA ILE A 263 -4.10 3.82 25.19
C ILE A 263 -3.80 5.21 25.75
N LEU A 264 -3.99 5.39 27.04
CA LEU A 264 -3.74 6.66 27.73
C LEU A 264 -2.23 6.90 27.86
N THR A 265 -1.82 8.14 27.60
CA THR A 265 -0.43 8.59 27.76
C THR A 265 -0.41 10.03 28.27
N ASN A 266 0.71 10.40 28.89
CA ASN A 266 1.01 11.80 29.15
C ASN A 266 1.61 12.52 27.92
N GLU A 267 2.08 13.75 28.11
CA GLU A 267 2.69 14.58 27.05
C GLU A 267 4.03 14.02 26.55
N ASN A 268 4.72 13.23 27.36
CA ASN A 268 5.98 12.55 27.02
C ASN A 268 5.77 11.19 26.36
N MET A 269 4.53 10.83 26.00
CA MET A 269 4.14 9.55 25.40
C MET A 269 4.27 8.35 26.37
N GLU A 270 4.48 8.58 27.67
CA GLU A 270 4.60 7.56 28.71
C GLU A 270 3.24 6.96 29.06
N THR A 271 3.22 5.65 29.28
CA THR A 271 2.06 4.89 29.75
C THR A 271 2.09 4.71 31.29
N ASN A 272 1.19 3.89 31.81
CA ASN A 272 1.19 3.46 33.22
C ASN A 272 2.32 2.45 33.55
N ILE A 273 3.14 2.02 32.59
CA ILE A 273 4.27 1.10 32.80
C ILE A 273 5.57 1.79 32.37
N ASP A 274 6.57 1.78 33.27
CA ASP A 274 7.88 2.37 33.01
C ASP A 274 8.59 1.76 31.80
N GLY A 275 9.13 2.62 30.92
CA GLY A 275 9.83 2.21 29.71
C GLY A 275 8.90 1.78 28.57
N ILE A 276 7.56 1.97 28.73
CA ILE A 276 6.58 1.70 27.68
C ILE A 276 5.94 3.01 27.25
N TYR A 277 5.99 3.26 25.93
CA TYR A 277 5.52 4.47 25.28
C TYR A 277 4.51 4.13 24.19
N VAL A 278 3.62 5.08 23.90
CA VAL A 278 2.65 4.94 22.80
C VAL A 278 2.70 6.17 21.91
N ALA A 279 2.77 5.97 20.60
CA ALA A 279 2.84 7.04 19.62
C ALA A 279 1.84 6.86 18.47
N GLY A 280 1.42 7.98 17.89
CA GLY A 280 0.53 8.01 16.73
C GLY A 280 -0.93 7.81 17.09
N ASP A 281 -1.69 7.23 16.15
CA ASP A 281 -3.15 7.18 16.22
C ASP A 281 -3.70 6.17 17.23
N LEU A 282 -2.84 5.45 17.92
CA LEU A 282 -3.20 4.54 19.00
C LEU A 282 -3.57 5.25 20.30
N ARG A 283 -3.21 6.52 20.46
CA ARG A 283 -3.50 7.33 21.65
C ARG A 283 -4.66 8.32 21.41
N PRO A 284 -5.32 8.80 22.48
CA PRO A 284 -6.34 9.82 22.36
C PRO A 284 -5.76 11.11 21.76
N LYS A 285 -6.34 11.59 20.64
CA LYS A 285 -5.98 12.87 20.02
C LYS A 285 -7.12 13.38 19.14
N GLN A 286 -7.16 14.69 18.94
CA GLN A 286 -8.17 15.32 18.08
C GLN A 286 -7.80 15.21 16.60
N LEU A 287 -6.52 15.39 16.27
CA LEU A 287 -6.03 15.37 14.89
C LEU A 287 -5.20 14.11 14.64
N ARG A 288 -5.65 13.28 13.70
CA ARG A 288 -4.96 12.08 13.23
C ARG A 288 -4.42 12.32 11.83
N GLN A 289 -3.15 12.70 11.76
CA GLN A 289 -2.44 13.02 10.53
C GLN A 289 -1.00 12.49 10.61
N ILE A 290 -0.34 12.40 9.46
CA ILE A 290 1.07 11.95 9.39
C ILE A 290 1.93 12.82 10.31
N VAL A 291 1.79 14.15 10.23
CA VAL A 291 2.59 15.09 11.02
C VAL A 291 2.42 14.92 12.53
N THR A 292 1.21 14.65 13.02
CA THR A 292 0.98 14.43 14.45
C THR A 292 1.48 13.06 14.91
N ALA A 293 1.44 12.05 14.05
CA ALA A 293 2.03 10.74 14.31
C ALA A 293 3.57 10.81 14.38
N VAL A 294 4.18 11.54 13.45
CA VAL A 294 5.63 11.81 13.41
C VAL A 294 6.09 12.55 14.67
N ALA A 295 5.35 13.58 15.10
CA ALA A 295 5.65 14.31 16.32
C ALA A 295 5.62 13.40 17.56
N ASP A 296 4.59 12.58 17.72
CA ASP A 296 4.50 11.62 18.82
C ASP A 296 5.68 10.65 18.83
N GLY A 297 6.06 10.12 17.65
CA GLY A 297 7.19 9.20 17.52
C GLY A 297 8.51 9.81 17.97
N ALA A 298 8.76 11.07 17.57
CA ALA A 298 9.95 11.81 17.98
C ALA A 298 10.01 12.02 19.50
N ILE A 299 8.89 12.41 20.13
CA ILE A 299 8.78 12.62 21.58
C ILE A 299 8.99 11.29 22.31
N ALA A 300 8.30 10.22 21.88
CA ALA A 300 8.41 8.90 22.50
C ALA A 300 9.86 8.38 22.48
N ALA A 301 10.55 8.51 21.35
CA ALA A 301 11.94 8.07 21.22
C ALA A 301 12.89 8.86 22.12
N THR A 302 12.72 10.18 22.20
CA THR A 302 13.57 11.03 23.07
C THR A 302 13.32 10.73 24.55
N THR A 303 12.10 10.39 24.93
CA THR A 303 11.79 9.98 26.31
C THR A 303 12.34 8.59 26.60
N ALA A 304 12.20 7.66 25.66
CA ALA A 304 12.77 6.30 25.76
C ALA A 304 14.28 6.31 25.87
N GLU A 305 14.99 7.20 25.14
CA GLU A 305 16.44 7.38 25.24
C GLU A 305 16.87 7.69 26.67
N ARG A 306 16.23 8.66 27.31
CA ARG A 306 16.56 9.05 28.71
C ARG A 306 16.35 7.87 29.65
N TYR A 307 15.21 7.20 29.55
CA TYR A 307 14.91 6.02 30.35
C TYR A 307 15.96 4.90 30.18
N VAL A 308 16.37 4.61 28.94
CA VAL A 308 17.37 3.57 28.63
C VAL A 308 18.72 3.93 29.21
N ILE A 309 19.15 5.19 29.11
CA ILE A 309 20.43 5.67 29.69
C ILE A 309 20.39 5.49 31.22
N GLU A 310 19.36 6.00 31.90
CA GLU A 310 19.19 5.88 33.35
C GLU A 310 19.14 4.42 33.82
N LEU A 311 18.45 3.55 33.05
CA LEU A 311 18.37 2.13 33.34
C LEU A 311 19.72 1.44 33.19
N LYS A 312 20.47 1.74 32.13
CA LYS A 312 21.84 1.19 31.91
C LYS A 312 22.79 1.62 33.03
N ASP A 313 22.73 2.88 33.43
CA ASP A 313 23.56 3.41 34.54
C ASP A 313 23.22 2.69 35.85
N LYS A 314 21.94 2.53 36.16
CA LYS A 314 21.48 1.80 37.36
C LYS A 314 21.93 0.34 37.38
N LEU A 315 21.98 -0.31 36.21
CA LEU A 315 22.40 -1.70 36.06
C LEU A 315 23.93 -1.87 35.94
N GLY A 316 24.69 -0.78 35.89
CA GLY A 316 26.13 -0.82 35.67
C GLY A 316 26.55 -1.36 34.32
N ILE A 317 25.65 -1.27 33.32
CA ILE A 317 25.90 -1.68 31.95
C ILE A 317 26.74 -0.58 31.30
N LYS A 318 28.02 -0.85 31.08
CA LYS A 318 28.89 0.05 30.33
C LYS A 318 28.35 0.17 28.90
N GLU A 319 28.36 1.37 28.36
CA GLU A 319 28.12 1.57 26.94
C GLU A 319 29.14 0.74 26.16
N ASP A 320 28.68 -0.39 25.61
CA ASP A 320 29.35 -0.93 24.45
C ASP A 320 29.25 0.14 23.39
N THR A 321 30.36 0.54 22.83
CA THR A 321 30.35 1.44 21.67
C THR A 321 29.63 0.72 20.55
N TYR A 322 28.28 0.86 20.55
CA TYR A 322 27.46 0.42 19.43
C TYR A 322 27.92 1.21 18.23
N SER A 323 28.78 0.61 17.47
CA SER A 323 29.08 1.06 16.12
C SER A 323 28.01 0.44 15.25
N PRO A 324 27.01 1.20 14.77
CA PRO A 324 26.12 0.69 13.76
C PRO A 324 27.02 0.10 12.68
N LYS A 325 26.76 -1.13 12.25
CA LYS A 325 27.38 -1.67 11.05
C LYS A 325 26.99 -0.71 9.94
N LYS A 326 27.87 0.27 9.68
CA LYS A 326 27.67 1.17 8.54
C LYS A 326 27.47 0.28 7.35
N PRO A 327 26.37 0.45 6.60
CA PRO A 327 26.40 0.00 5.22
C PRO A 327 27.67 0.66 4.66
N VAL A 328 28.54 -0.13 4.09
CA VAL A 328 29.80 0.35 3.50
C VAL A 328 29.39 1.21 2.31
N LYS A 329 29.15 2.51 2.58
CA LYS A 329 29.14 3.51 1.52
C LYS A 329 30.62 3.72 1.19
N GLU A 330 31.13 3.01 0.20
CA GLU A 330 32.34 3.41 -0.48
C GLU A 330 32.10 4.81 -1.04
N ASN A 331 32.57 5.83 -0.34
CA ASN A 331 32.74 7.15 -0.90
C ASN A 331 33.84 7.08 -1.96
N LYS A 332 33.49 6.67 -3.17
CA LYS A 332 34.33 6.97 -4.34
C LYS A 332 34.16 8.44 -4.63
N ILE A 333 35.19 9.19 -4.29
CA ILE A 333 35.47 10.52 -4.85
C ILE A 333 35.39 10.36 -6.36
N ILE A 334 34.43 11.03 -6.96
CA ILE A 334 34.27 11.06 -8.43
C ILE A 334 35.38 11.97 -8.97
N GLU A 335 36.51 11.39 -9.36
CA GLU A 335 37.37 11.99 -10.37
C GLU A 335 36.71 11.75 -11.75
N ASN A 336 36.31 12.84 -12.37
CA ASN A 336 35.91 12.84 -13.77
C ASN A 336 37.05 12.28 -14.64
N ASN A 337 36.82 11.10 -15.24
CA ASN A 337 37.31 10.82 -16.59
C ASN A 337 36.77 9.49 -17.15
N SER A 338 36.29 9.59 -18.37
CA SER A 338 36.10 8.54 -19.40
C SER A 338 34.90 7.60 -19.29
N LEU A 339 34.10 7.65 -20.34
CA LEU A 339 33.09 6.70 -20.85
C LEU A 339 33.39 5.23 -20.49
N GLY A 340 32.53 4.63 -19.65
CA GLY A 340 32.53 3.20 -19.38
C GLY A 340 31.57 2.86 -18.24
N ASN A 341 30.44 2.19 -18.52
CA ASN A 341 29.51 1.49 -17.63
C ASN A 341 29.32 2.08 -16.22
N VAL A 342 28.48 3.08 -16.11
CA VAL A 342 27.93 3.53 -14.82
C VAL A 342 26.73 2.65 -14.48
N SER A 343 26.89 1.71 -13.55
CA SER A 343 25.78 1.01 -12.91
C SER A 343 24.88 2.06 -12.21
N ARG A 344 23.76 2.40 -12.83
CA ARG A 344 22.75 3.30 -12.25
C ARG A 344 21.83 2.45 -11.36
N LYS A 345 21.97 2.60 -10.04
CA LYS A 345 21.06 1.96 -9.09
C LYS A 345 19.68 2.63 -9.17
N SER A 346 18.64 1.82 -9.34
CA SER A 346 17.24 2.28 -9.32
C SER A 346 16.85 2.79 -7.93
N SER A 347 16.12 3.90 -7.89
CA SER A 347 15.52 4.42 -6.64
C SER A 347 14.41 3.51 -6.08
N LEU A 348 13.90 2.57 -6.86
CA LEU A 348 12.86 1.62 -6.46
C LEU A 348 13.41 0.40 -5.70
N LEU A 349 14.72 0.15 -5.76
CA LEU A 349 15.36 -0.99 -5.12
C LEU A 349 16.36 -0.49 -4.05
N ASN A 350 16.03 -0.67 -2.79
CA ASN A 350 17.00 -0.50 -1.71
C ASN A 350 17.90 -1.74 -1.59
N ASP A 351 18.99 -1.66 -0.84
CA ASP A 351 19.96 -2.75 -0.71
C ASP A 351 19.37 -4.02 -0.08
N SER A 352 18.36 -3.90 0.79
CA SER A 352 17.64 -5.04 1.36
C SER A 352 16.84 -5.78 0.28
N LEU A 353 16.09 -5.05 -0.55
CA LEU A 353 15.35 -5.61 -1.69
C LEU A 353 16.31 -6.22 -2.72
N ARG A 354 17.45 -5.57 -3.02
CA ARG A 354 18.47 -6.14 -3.91
C ARG A 354 18.97 -7.48 -3.42
N ASN A 355 19.26 -7.61 -2.12
CA ASN A 355 19.70 -8.87 -1.53
C ASN A 355 18.63 -9.96 -1.59
N GLN A 356 17.36 -9.61 -1.32
CA GLN A 356 16.23 -10.53 -1.44
C GLN A 356 16.03 -10.97 -2.91
N LEU A 357 16.07 -10.01 -3.85
CA LEU A 357 15.98 -10.28 -5.28
C LEU A 357 17.10 -11.22 -5.74
N LYS A 358 18.34 -10.96 -5.36
CA LYS A 358 19.46 -11.82 -5.72
C LYS A 358 19.20 -13.27 -5.33
N GLY A 359 18.68 -13.53 -4.12
CA GLY A 359 18.32 -14.88 -3.67
C GLY A 359 17.16 -15.53 -4.45
N ILE A 360 16.28 -14.72 -5.08
CA ILE A 360 15.23 -15.21 -5.98
C ILE A 360 15.81 -15.48 -7.36
N LEU A 361 16.61 -14.57 -7.89
CA LEU A 361 17.20 -14.65 -9.23
C LEU A 361 18.21 -15.81 -9.36
N GLU A 362 18.91 -16.17 -8.27
CA GLU A 362 19.78 -17.36 -8.20
C GLU A 362 19.02 -18.67 -8.44
N LYS A 363 17.70 -18.70 -8.20
CA LYS A 363 16.84 -19.87 -8.42
C LYS A 363 16.37 -20.02 -9.88
N PHE A 364 16.62 -19.03 -10.74
CA PHE A 364 16.20 -19.13 -12.14
C PHE A 364 16.88 -20.31 -12.82
N GLU A 365 16.10 -21.09 -13.56
CA GLU A 365 16.60 -22.25 -14.31
C GLU A 365 17.03 -21.85 -15.73
N ASN A 366 16.28 -20.95 -16.35
CA ASN A 366 16.46 -20.52 -17.72
C ASN A 366 16.84 -19.04 -17.80
N LYS A 367 17.49 -18.65 -18.90
CA LYS A 367 17.71 -17.25 -19.23
C LYS A 367 16.42 -16.61 -19.73
N ILE A 368 16.23 -15.33 -19.41
CA ILE A 368 15.15 -14.49 -19.92
C ILE A 368 15.70 -13.16 -20.41
N THR A 369 14.98 -12.50 -21.31
CA THR A 369 15.32 -11.15 -21.77
C THR A 369 14.20 -10.17 -21.41
N LEU A 370 14.55 -9.06 -20.76
CA LEU A 370 13.66 -7.93 -20.52
C LEU A 370 13.81 -6.95 -21.69
N VAL A 371 12.78 -6.85 -22.50
CA VAL A 371 12.75 -5.88 -23.62
C VAL A 371 11.95 -4.66 -23.18
N SER A 372 12.56 -3.49 -23.23
CA SER A 372 11.88 -2.25 -22.88
C SER A 372 11.89 -1.25 -24.03
N ILE A 373 10.75 -0.57 -24.22
CA ILE A 373 10.64 0.55 -25.15
C ILE A 373 10.29 1.80 -24.35
N VAL A 374 11.15 2.82 -24.50
CA VAL A 374 11.14 4.02 -23.67
C VAL A 374 11.00 5.28 -24.52
N ASP A 375 10.31 6.26 -23.96
CA ASP A 375 10.26 7.64 -24.46
C ASP A 375 11.15 8.51 -23.56
N GLU A 376 12.28 8.98 -24.10
CA GLU A 376 13.26 9.76 -23.32
C GLU A 376 12.71 11.11 -22.80
N SER A 377 11.61 11.60 -23.35
CA SER A 377 10.92 12.79 -22.86
C SER A 377 10.09 12.53 -21.58
N ASN A 378 9.87 11.26 -21.23
CA ASN A 378 9.03 10.85 -20.10
C ASN A 378 9.89 10.39 -18.92
N ALA A 379 9.76 11.05 -17.78
CA ALA A 379 10.48 10.70 -16.54
C ALA A 379 10.26 9.22 -16.10
N LYS A 380 9.09 8.65 -16.36
CA LYS A 380 8.78 7.25 -16.07
C LYS A 380 9.56 6.27 -16.94
N SER A 381 9.96 6.68 -18.13
CA SER A 381 10.85 5.89 -19.00
C SER A 381 12.25 5.76 -18.41
N ILE A 382 12.76 6.80 -17.79
CA ILE A 382 14.06 6.78 -17.11
C ILE A 382 13.99 5.87 -15.89
N GLU A 383 12.92 6.00 -15.08
CA GLU A 383 12.68 5.18 -13.88
C GLU A 383 12.57 3.69 -14.24
N LEU A 384 11.85 3.34 -15.33
CA LEU A 384 11.75 1.97 -15.82
C LEU A 384 13.11 1.43 -16.27
N LYS A 385 13.85 2.21 -17.05
CA LYS A 385 15.18 1.84 -17.54
C LYS A 385 16.14 1.54 -16.38
N ASP A 386 16.18 2.44 -15.39
CA ASP A 386 17.03 2.25 -14.21
C ASP A 386 16.64 0.98 -13.43
N LEU A 387 15.33 0.69 -13.29
CA LEU A 387 14.83 -0.51 -12.62
C LEU A 387 15.27 -1.80 -13.31
N ILE A 388 15.06 -1.92 -14.62
CA ILE A 388 15.39 -3.16 -15.35
C ILE A 388 16.90 -3.40 -15.46
N LEU A 389 17.70 -2.35 -15.55
CA LEU A 389 19.17 -2.46 -15.53
C LEU A 389 19.67 -2.90 -14.15
N ASP A 390 19.14 -2.32 -13.08
CA ASP A 390 19.50 -2.69 -11.71
C ASP A 390 19.13 -4.17 -11.41
N ILE A 391 17.96 -4.63 -11.86
CA ILE A 391 17.55 -6.04 -11.72
C ILE A 391 18.46 -6.97 -12.55
N ALA A 392 18.81 -6.59 -13.76
CA ALA A 392 19.70 -7.39 -14.60
C ALA A 392 21.11 -7.51 -14.02
N ASP A 393 21.61 -6.47 -13.37
CA ASP A 393 22.92 -6.49 -12.68
C ASP A 393 22.93 -7.45 -11.48
N LEU A 394 21.75 -7.82 -10.94
CA LEU A 394 21.62 -8.73 -9.80
C LEU A 394 21.55 -10.22 -10.18
N GLY A 395 21.28 -10.54 -11.47
CA GLY A 395 21.04 -11.92 -11.90
C GLY A 395 21.72 -12.28 -13.21
N GLU A 396 22.60 -13.28 -13.23
CA GLU A 396 23.36 -13.73 -14.42
C GLU A 396 22.46 -14.29 -15.54
N LYS A 397 21.21 -14.63 -15.25
CA LYS A 397 20.26 -15.20 -16.21
C LYS A 397 19.26 -14.18 -16.77
N ILE A 398 19.50 -12.88 -16.53
CA ILE A 398 18.67 -11.80 -17.06
C ILE A 398 19.48 -10.99 -18.08
N SER A 399 18.93 -10.85 -19.27
CA SER A 399 19.45 -9.95 -20.31
C SER A 399 18.48 -8.78 -20.49
N THR A 400 18.97 -7.64 -20.95
CA THR A 400 18.13 -6.47 -21.23
C THR A 400 18.36 -5.96 -22.65
N GLU A 401 17.26 -5.59 -23.32
CA GLU A 401 17.27 -4.85 -24.57
C GLU A 401 16.41 -3.59 -24.39
N ILE A 402 16.98 -2.43 -24.64
CA ILE A 402 16.30 -1.15 -24.43
C ILE A 402 16.33 -0.34 -25.70
N TYR A 403 15.17 0.00 -26.21
CA TYR A 403 14.98 0.74 -27.45
C TYR A 403 14.19 2.03 -27.19
N LYS A 404 14.39 3.04 -28.04
CA LYS A 404 13.50 4.21 -28.09
C LYS A 404 12.27 3.86 -28.93
N VAL A 405 11.19 4.58 -28.70
CA VAL A 405 9.98 4.46 -29.54
C VAL A 405 10.33 4.70 -31.00
N GLY A 406 9.98 3.75 -31.89
CA GLY A 406 10.28 3.79 -33.33
C GLY A 406 11.69 3.35 -33.72
N GLU A 407 12.57 3.00 -32.78
CA GLU A 407 13.94 2.59 -33.06
C GLU A 407 14.03 1.15 -33.62
N ASN A 408 13.15 0.24 -33.14
CA ASN A 408 13.11 -1.15 -33.58
C ASN A 408 11.67 -1.62 -33.76
N LEU A 409 11.11 -1.40 -34.94
CA LEU A 409 9.71 -1.74 -35.26
C LEU A 409 9.44 -3.25 -35.24
N ASP A 410 10.44 -4.09 -35.49
CA ASP A 410 10.29 -5.54 -35.43
C ASP A 410 10.04 -6.00 -33.97
N ILE A 411 10.78 -5.43 -33.05
CA ILE A 411 10.58 -5.68 -31.61
C ILE A 411 9.27 -5.10 -31.13
N GLU A 412 8.91 -3.87 -31.51
CA GLU A 412 7.64 -3.25 -31.16
C GLU A 412 6.44 -4.11 -31.59
N THR A 413 6.53 -4.62 -32.84
CA THR A 413 5.52 -5.52 -33.40
C THR A 413 5.50 -6.86 -32.65
N LYS A 414 6.67 -7.45 -32.37
CA LYS A 414 6.79 -8.73 -31.66
C LYS A 414 6.14 -8.74 -30.29
N ILE A 415 6.27 -7.63 -29.52
CA ILE A 415 5.71 -7.51 -28.19
C ILE A 415 4.38 -6.76 -28.16
N ASN A 416 3.78 -6.46 -29.33
CA ASN A 416 2.55 -5.67 -29.45
C ASN A 416 2.61 -4.35 -28.65
N ALA A 417 3.72 -3.61 -28.73
CA ALA A 417 3.91 -2.38 -27.99
C ALA A 417 3.04 -1.25 -28.58
N ASN A 418 2.21 -0.64 -27.73
CA ASN A 418 1.33 0.44 -28.15
C ASN A 418 1.13 1.55 -27.10
N LYS A 419 1.77 1.41 -25.94
CA LYS A 419 1.78 2.37 -24.82
C LYS A 419 3.17 2.38 -24.19
N TYR A 420 3.71 3.54 -23.87
CA TYR A 420 5.09 3.72 -23.43
C TYR A 420 5.17 4.53 -22.13
N PRO A 421 6.10 4.20 -21.22
CA PRO A 421 7.09 3.13 -21.35
C PRO A 421 6.46 1.75 -21.17
N VAL A 422 7.11 0.74 -21.76
CA VAL A 422 6.71 -0.66 -21.65
C VAL A 422 7.93 -1.55 -21.39
N VAL A 423 7.76 -2.61 -20.59
CA VAL A 423 8.70 -3.72 -20.48
C VAL A 423 7.96 -5.04 -20.75
N ALA A 424 8.52 -5.87 -21.62
CA ALA A 424 8.01 -7.19 -21.97
C ALA A 424 9.04 -8.27 -21.65
N LEU A 425 8.58 -9.49 -21.39
CA LEU A 425 9.40 -10.63 -21.05
C LEU A 425 9.53 -11.57 -22.26
N LEU A 426 10.76 -11.92 -22.63
CA LEU A 426 11.04 -12.96 -23.60
C LEU A 426 11.64 -14.18 -22.91
N ASP A 427 11.26 -15.36 -23.39
CA ASP A 427 11.77 -16.65 -22.91
C ASP A 427 13.22 -16.92 -23.33
N LYS A 428 13.77 -18.08 -22.95
CA LYS A 428 15.14 -18.51 -23.29
C LYS A 428 15.41 -18.63 -24.79
N GLU A 429 14.38 -18.74 -25.62
CA GLU A 429 14.43 -18.84 -27.06
C GLU A 429 14.18 -17.47 -27.73
N ASN A 430 14.09 -16.42 -26.90
CA ASN A 430 13.72 -15.07 -27.30
C ASN A 430 12.29 -14.96 -27.87
N ASN A 431 11.38 -15.89 -27.60
CA ASN A 431 9.97 -15.71 -27.93
C ASN A 431 9.29 -14.80 -26.91
N TYR A 432 8.33 -14.01 -27.37
CA TYR A 432 7.49 -13.20 -26.48
C TYR A 432 6.61 -14.11 -25.61
N SER A 433 6.67 -13.93 -24.31
CA SER A 433 5.97 -14.77 -23.31
C SER A 433 4.48 -14.47 -23.18
N GLY A 434 3.97 -13.44 -23.88
CA GLY A 434 2.63 -12.92 -23.67
C GLY A 434 2.51 -11.98 -22.47
N VAL A 435 3.61 -11.63 -21.78
CA VAL A 435 3.58 -10.79 -20.57
C VAL A 435 4.30 -9.47 -20.80
N LYS A 436 3.60 -8.37 -20.53
CA LYS A 436 4.17 -7.02 -20.53
C LYS A 436 3.55 -6.10 -19.46
N PHE A 437 4.29 -5.06 -19.13
CA PHE A 437 3.93 -4.05 -18.16
C PHE A 437 4.01 -2.68 -18.83
N HIS A 438 2.90 -1.95 -18.82
CA HIS A 438 2.84 -0.56 -19.27
C HIS A 438 2.96 0.37 -18.06
N GLY A 439 4.00 1.19 -18.05
CA GLY A 439 4.44 1.99 -16.92
C GLY A 439 5.61 1.35 -16.17
N VAL A 440 5.87 1.82 -14.96
CA VAL A 440 6.95 1.29 -14.12
C VAL A 440 6.33 0.29 -13.13
N PRO A 441 6.73 -1.00 -13.13
CA PRO A 441 6.24 -1.98 -12.16
C PRO A 441 6.89 -1.75 -10.78
N GLY A 442 6.51 -0.63 -10.13
CA GLY A 442 6.95 -0.23 -8.80
C GLY A 442 5.87 -0.46 -7.75
N GLY A 443 6.13 -0.04 -6.50
CA GLY A 443 5.19 -0.23 -5.40
C GLY A 443 4.80 -1.71 -5.23
N HIS A 444 3.50 -2.00 -5.11
CA HIS A 444 3.01 -3.38 -4.97
C HIS A 444 3.25 -4.22 -6.23
N GLU A 445 3.31 -3.60 -7.42
CA GLU A 445 3.51 -4.31 -8.68
C GLU A 445 4.97 -4.74 -8.93
N LEU A 446 5.91 -4.31 -8.10
CA LEU A 446 7.26 -4.87 -8.13
C LEU A 446 7.24 -6.38 -7.85
N ASN A 447 6.36 -6.82 -6.93
CA ASN A 447 6.18 -8.25 -6.63
C ASN A 447 5.63 -9.03 -7.84
N SER A 448 4.63 -8.49 -8.54
CA SER A 448 4.09 -9.14 -9.74
C SER A 448 5.12 -9.22 -10.87
N PHE A 449 5.99 -8.21 -11.01
CA PHE A 449 7.08 -8.22 -11.98
C PHE A 449 8.15 -9.29 -11.68
N ILE A 450 8.54 -9.40 -10.41
CA ILE A 450 9.49 -10.44 -9.95
C ILE A 450 8.90 -11.83 -10.16
N LEU A 451 7.61 -12.02 -9.80
CA LEU A 451 6.93 -13.30 -9.96
C LEU A 451 6.74 -13.67 -11.45
N ALA A 452 6.51 -12.69 -12.33
CA ALA A 452 6.47 -12.94 -13.77
C ALA A 452 7.81 -13.50 -14.30
N MET A 453 8.92 -12.87 -13.90
CA MET A 453 10.26 -13.36 -14.25
C MET A 453 10.53 -14.75 -13.68
N TYR A 454 10.18 -14.99 -12.41
CA TYR A 454 10.35 -16.28 -11.73
C TYR A 454 9.52 -17.39 -12.39
N ASN A 455 8.27 -17.09 -12.77
CA ASN A 455 7.39 -18.03 -13.44
C ASN A 455 7.86 -18.36 -14.88
N LEU A 456 8.45 -17.40 -15.58
CA LEU A 456 8.98 -17.60 -16.94
C LEU A 456 10.34 -18.30 -16.92
N ALA A 457 11.23 -17.91 -16.03
CA ALA A 457 12.58 -18.47 -15.93
C ALA A 457 12.62 -19.86 -15.26
N GLY A 458 11.58 -20.20 -14.49
CA GLY A 458 11.52 -21.40 -13.62
C GLY A 458 12.30 -21.26 -12.31
N PRO A 459 11.98 -22.12 -11.34
CA PRO A 459 11.04 -23.26 -11.39
C PRO A 459 9.55 -22.84 -11.42
N GLY A 460 9.24 -21.55 -11.17
CA GLY A 460 7.89 -21.02 -11.19
C GLY A 460 7.04 -21.40 -9.96
N GLN A 461 5.90 -20.73 -9.84
CA GLN A 461 4.89 -21.06 -8.83
C GLN A 461 4.07 -22.26 -9.32
N GLN A 462 3.79 -23.21 -8.43
CA GLN A 462 2.96 -24.35 -8.77
C GLN A 462 1.55 -23.93 -9.17
N ILE A 463 1.01 -24.56 -10.21
CA ILE A 463 -0.36 -24.44 -10.67
C ILE A 463 -1.01 -25.81 -10.54
N PRO A 464 -2.21 -25.94 -9.94
CA PRO A 464 -2.93 -27.21 -9.91
C PRO A 464 -3.13 -27.78 -11.31
N GLU A 465 -3.06 -29.09 -11.46
CA GLU A 465 -3.15 -29.78 -12.76
C GLU A 465 -4.48 -29.48 -13.46
N GLU A 466 -5.58 -29.41 -12.72
CA GLU A 466 -6.90 -29.04 -13.22
C GLU A 466 -6.90 -27.62 -13.82
N THR A 467 -6.33 -26.65 -13.10
CA THR A 467 -6.20 -25.26 -13.57
C THR A 467 -5.32 -25.20 -14.83
N LEU A 468 -4.21 -25.96 -14.87
CA LEU A 468 -3.32 -26.00 -16.04
C LEU A 468 -4.04 -26.59 -17.26
N ASN A 469 -4.83 -27.64 -17.08
CA ASN A 469 -5.65 -28.21 -18.14
C ASN A 469 -6.67 -27.18 -18.68
N ASN A 470 -7.33 -26.48 -17.78
CA ASN A 470 -8.25 -25.40 -18.15
C ASN A 470 -7.58 -24.28 -18.96
N ILE A 471 -6.34 -23.89 -18.61
CA ILE A 471 -5.55 -22.91 -19.38
C ILE A 471 -5.25 -23.44 -20.79
N ASN A 472 -4.84 -24.70 -20.92
CA ASN A 472 -4.47 -25.33 -22.19
C ASN A 472 -5.67 -25.49 -23.15
N GLU A 473 -6.89 -25.58 -22.64
CA GLU A 473 -8.12 -25.65 -23.44
C GLU A 473 -8.49 -24.33 -24.15
N ILE A 474 -7.90 -23.21 -23.72
CA ILE A 474 -8.21 -21.92 -24.35
C ILE A 474 -7.52 -21.84 -25.71
N SER A 475 -8.31 -21.92 -26.77
CA SER A 475 -7.86 -21.91 -28.16
C SER A 475 -7.92 -20.53 -28.83
N ASN A 476 -8.76 -19.66 -28.32
CA ASN A 476 -8.96 -18.32 -28.90
C ASN A 476 -7.84 -17.37 -28.48
N SER A 477 -7.40 -16.50 -29.39
CA SER A 477 -6.51 -15.41 -29.06
C SER A 477 -7.20 -14.44 -28.11
N THR A 478 -6.63 -14.23 -26.93
CA THR A 478 -7.24 -13.38 -25.89
C THR A 478 -6.21 -12.44 -25.28
N ASN A 479 -6.57 -11.17 -25.23
CA ASN A 479 -5.80 -10.14 -24.56
C ASN A 479 -6.48 -9.80 -23.20
N ILE A 480 -5.72 -9.87 -22.13
CA ILE A 480 -6.15 -9.57 -20.75
C ILE A 480 -5.38 -8.33 -20.29
N LYS A 481 -6.04 -7.20 -20.17
CA LYS A 481 -5.49 -6.00 -19.57
C LYS A 481 -5.89 -5.94 -18.11
N VAL A 482 -4.92 -5.88 -17.21
CA VAL A 482 -5.16 -5.66 -15.79
C VAL A 482 -4.78 -4.21 -15.46
N CYS A 483 -5.81 -3.40 -15.28
CA CYS A 483 -5.65 -2.00 -14.85
C CYS A 483 -5.36 -1.97 -13.36
N VAL A 484 -4.27 -1.30 -12.98
CA VAL A 484 -3.77 -1.26 -11.61
C VAL A 484 -3.49 0.17 -11.14
N SER A 485 -3.38 0.33 -9.83
CA SER A 485 -2.68 1.43 -9.19
C SER A 485 -1.53 0.84 -8.38
N LEU A 486 -0.36 1.45 -8.43
CA LEU A 486 0.83 0.96 -7.74
C LEU A 486 0.67 0.89 -6.21
N SER A 487 -0.36 1.55 -5.66
CA SER A 487 -0.74 1.51 -4.24
C SER A 487 -1.85 0.49 -3.91
N CYS A 488 -2.34 -0.26 -4.89
CA CYS A 488 -3.43 -1.22 -4.71
C CYS A 488 -2.89 -2.56 -4.20
N HIS A 489 -3.33 -3.00 -3.02
CA HIS A 489 -2.89 -4.27 -2.41
C HIS A 489 -3.46 -5.52 -3.10
N LEU A 490 -4.61 -5.39 -3.77
CA LEU A 490 -5.29 -6.51 -4.43
C LEU A 490 -4.83 -6.71 -5.88
N CYS A 491 -4.20 -5.69 -6.47
CA CYS A 491 -3.82 -5.69 -7.86
C CYS A 491 -2.74 -6.74 -8.19
N PRO A 492 -1.67 -6.92 -7.40
CA PRO A 492 -0.60 -7.87 -7.74
C PRO A 492 -1.09 -9.31 -7.89
N ASP A 493 -2.04 -9.75 -7.06
CA ASP A 493 -2.56 -11.12 -7.11
C ASP A 493 -3.33 -11.37 -8.42
N VAL A 494 -4.06 -10.36 -8.90
CA VAL A 494 -4.78 -10.43 -10.18
C VAL A 494 -3.81 -10.40 -11.36
N VAL A 495 -2.81 -9.51 -11.31
CA VAL A 495 -1.75 -9.41 -12.32
C VAL A 495 -1.00 -10.73 -12.44
N VAL A 496 -0.54 -11.29 -11.33
CA VAL A 496 0.15 -12.60 -11.29
C VAL A 496 -0.73 -13.71 -11.84
N SER A 497 -2.03 -13.72 -11.50
CA SER A 497 -2.98 -14.73 -12.02
C SER A 497 -3.11 -14.65 -13.54
N ALA A 498 -3.29 -13.45 -14.09
CA ALA A 498 -3.39 -13.23 -15.55
C ALA A 498 -2.07 -13.58 -16.26
N GLN A 499 -0.92 -13.22 -15.68
CA GLN A 499 0.41 -13.54 -16.21
C GLN A 499 0.70 -15.04 -16.23
N LYS A 500 0.29 -15.77 -15.17
CA LYS A 500 0.42 -17.24 -15.14
C LYS A 500 -0.37 -17.91 -16.25
N ILE A 501 -1.54 -17.38 -16.60
CA ILE A 501 -2.33 -17.88 -17.74
C ILE A 501 -1.56 -17.62 -19.06
N ALA A 502 -1.05 -16.39 -19.26
CA ALA A 502 -0.32 -16.02 -20.47
C ALA A 502 0.98 -16.83 -20.67
N ILE A 503 1.78 -17.01 -19.60
CA ILE A 503 3.03 -17.81 -19.66
C ILE A 503 2.75 -19.26 -20.05
N ASN A 504 1.61 -19.83 -19.67
CA ASN A 504 1.26 -21.24 -19.94
C ASN A 504 0.40 -21.43 -21.21
N ASN A 505 -0.03 -20.36 -21.87
CA ASN A 505 -0.78 -20.46 -23.13
C ASN A 505 -0.44 -19.33 -24.09
N LYS A 506 0.23 -19.66 -25.20
CA LYS A 506 0.69 -18.72 -26.23
C LYS A 506 -0.42 -17.92 -26.94
N ASN A 507 -1.68 -18.33 -26.81
CA ASN A 507 -2.82 -17.60 -27.35
C ASN A 507 -3.25 -16.44 -26.44
N ILE A 508 -2.68 -16.35 -25.23
CA ILE A 508 -3.06 -15.36 -24.23
C ILE A 508 -1.97 -14.30 -24.09
N GLU A 509 -2.39 -13.06 -24.06
CA GLU A 509 -1.54 -11.92 -23.71
C GLU A 509 -2.04 -11.27 -22.42
N SER A 510 -1.15 -10.97 -21.48
CA SER A 510 -1.43 -10.27 -20.23
C SER A 510 -0.66 -8.96 -20.16
N GLU A 511 -1.40 -7.85 -20.04
CA GLU A 511 -0.86 -6.50 -19.92
C GLU A 511 -1.19 -5.94 -18.54
N MET A 512 -0.18 -5.63 -17.74
CA MET A 512 -0.38 -4.75 -16.57
C MET A 512 -0.37 -3.30 -17.04
N ILE A 513 -1.36 -2.50 -16.64
CA ILE A 513 -1.51 -1.09 -17.04
C ILE A 513 -1.67 -0.23 -15.80
N ASP A 514 -0.69 0.63 -15.52
CA ASP A 514 -0.81 1.65 -14.48
C ASP A 514 -1.71 2.81 -14.96
N ILE A 515 -2.94 2.85 -14.47
CA ILE A 515 -3.94 3.86 -14.90
C ILE A 515 -3.59 5.30 -14.48
N SER A 516 -2.62 5.50 -13.60
CA SER A 516 -2.12 6.84 -13.26
C SER A 516 -1.31 7.45 -14.41
N ASN A 517 -0.62 6.58 -15.17
CA ASN A 517 0.17 6.96 -16.35
C ASN A 517 -0.65 6.93 -17.65
N PHE A 518 -1.67 6.07 -17.74
CA PHE A 518 -2.46 5.84 -18.95
C PHE A 518 -3.94 6.20 -18.71
N LYS A 519 -4.19 7.50 -18.51
CA LYS A 519 -5.54 8.02 -18.24
C LYS A 519 -6.53 7.75 -19.36
N GLU A 520 -6.06 7.69 -20.62
CA GLU A 520 -6.88 7.37 -21.79
C GLU A 520 -7.53 5.97 -21.70
N ILE A 521 -6.85 5.02 -21.04
CA ILE A 521 -7.43 3.68 -20.78
C ILE A 521 -8.53 3.77 -19.71
N LYS A 522 -8.26 4.53 -18.64
CA LYS A 522 -9.27 4.79 -17.60
C LYS A 522 -10.53 5.38 -18.20
N ASP A 523 -10.38 6.40 -19.05
CA ASP A 523 -11.50 7.13 -19.66
C ASP A 523 -12.25 6.28 -20.69
N LYS A 524 -11.49 5.58 -21.58
CA LYS A 524 -12.04 4.72 -22.64
C LYS A 524 -12.92 3.61 -22.05
N PHE A 525 -12.46 2.93 -21.01
CA PHE A 525 -13.13 1.78 -20.43
C PHE A 525 -13.90 2.12 -19.15
N LYS A 526 -13.98 3.40 -18.78
CA LYS A 526 -14.65 3.87 -17.55
C LYS A 526 -14.20 3.10 -16.31
N VAL A 527 -12.87 2.95 -16.13
CA VAL A 527 -12.30 2.23 -14.99
C VAL A 527 -12.61 2.97 -13.70
N MET A 528 -13.54 2.44 -12.90
CA MET A 528 -14.06 3.07 -11.67
C MET A 528 -13.32 2.58 -10.41
N SER A 529 -12.66 1.43 -10.47
CA SER A 529 -11.85 0.89 -9.36
C SER A 529 -10.77 -0.04 -9.90
N VAL A 530 -9.77 -0.35 -9.07
CA VAL A 530 -8.70 -1.30 -9.39
C VAL A 530 -8.59 -2.36 -8.30
N PRO A 531 -8.24 -3.63 -8.67
CA PRO A 531 -7.92 -4.09 -10.02
C PRO A 531 -9.15 -4.13 -10.93
N ALA A 532 -8.97 -3.77 -12.20
CA ALA A 532 -9.96 -3.97 -13.23
C ALA A 532 -9.38 -4.80 -14.37
N ILE A 533 -10.10 -5.79 -14.83
CA ILE A 533 -9.71 -6.72 -15.89
C ILE A 533 -10.48 -6.36 -17.15
N ILE A 534 -9.80 -6.05 -18.23
CA ILE A 534 -10.41 -5.80 -19.53
C ILE A 534 -10.04 -6.96 -20.46
N VAL A 535 -11.03 -7.62 -21.04
CA VAL A 535 -10.85 -8.75 -21.94
C VAL A 535 -11.16 -8.31 -23.38
N ASN A 536 -10.19 -8.46 -24.26
CA ASN A 536 -10.27 -8.17 -25.70
C ASN A 536 -10.78 -6.76 -26.05
N ASP A 537 -10.53 -5.78 -25.19
CA ASP A 537 -11.03 -4.40 -25.30
C ASP A 537 -12.57 -4.27 -25.39
N GLU A 538 -13.31 -5.29 -24.96
CA GLU A 538 -14.77 -5.34 -25.06
C GLU A 538 -15.46 -5.37 -23.69
N LYS A 539 -14.96 -6.19 -22.77
CA LYS A 539 -15.59 -6.43 -21.47
C LYS A 539 -14.68 -6.00 -20.33
N ILE A 540 -15.24 -5.35 -19.33
CA ILE A 540 -14.52 -4.93 -18.12
C ILE A 540 -15.14 -5.61 -16.90
N TYR A 541 -14.28 -6.08 -15.99
CA TYR A 541 -14.65 -6.71 -14.73
C TYR A 541 -13.82 -6.09 -13.60
N PHE A 542 -14.45 -5.88 -12.44
CA PHE A 542 -13.83 -5.22 -11.30
C PHE A 542 -13.55 -6.17 -10.14
N GLY A 543 -12.61 -5.78 -9.27
CA GLY A 543 -12.26 -6.47 -8.04
C GLY A 543 -11.25 -7.60 -8.20
N ALA A 544 -10.78 -8.10 -7.06
CA ALA A 544 -9.83 -9.20 -7.02
C ALA A 544 -10.45 -10.49 -7.55
N LYS A 545 -9.75 -11.14 -8.47
CA LYS A 545 -10.16 -12.42 -9.07
C LYS A 545 -9.00 -13.41 -9.04
N LYS A 546 -9.31 -14.64 -8.66
CA LYS A 546 -8.35 -15.75 -8.67
C LYS A 546 -8.17 -16.29 -10.09
N ILE A 547 -7.13 -17.08 -10.31
CA ILE A 547 -6.78 -17.62 -11.63
C ILE A 547 -7.95 -18.36 -12.31
N ASP A 548 -8.69 -19.20 -11.57
CA ASP A 548 -9.82 -19.95 -12.13
C ASP A 548 -10.99 -19.05 -12.50
N GLU A 549 -11.21 -17.97 -11.75
CA GLU A 549 -12.22 -16.96 -12.09
C GLU A 549 -11.85 -16.21 -13.37
N ILE A 550 -10.56 -15.84 -13.55
CA ILE A 550 -10.09 -15.19 -14.78
C ILE A 550 -10.26 -16.14 -15.98
N ILE A 551 -9.90 -17.44 -15.83
CA ILE A 551 -10.11 -18.45 -16.86
C ILE A 551 -11.58 -18.50 -17.30
N ASN A 552 -12.52 -18.45 -16.36
CA ASN A 552 -13.96 -18.45 -16.67
C ASN A 552 -14.43 -17.18 -17.39
N LEU A 553 -13.75 -16.04 -17.21
CA LEU A 553 -14.09 -14.80 -17.93
C LEU A 553 -13.63 -14.81 -19.40
N ILE A 554 -12.63 -15.62 -19.73
CA ILE A 554 -11.98 -15.63 -21.06
C ILE A 554 -12.30 -16.87 -21.90
N LYS A 555 -12.92 -17.91 -21.31
CA LYS A 555 -13.54 -19.02 -22.03
C LYS A 555 -14.90 -18.59 -22.61
#